data_b9ba065e5f7e3f4b4b45f46cd9028527
#
_entry.id   b9ba065e5f7e3f4b4b45f46cd9028527
#
_cell.length_a   1.000
_cell.length_b   1.000
_cell.length_c   1.000
_cell.angle_alpha   90.00
_cell.angle_beta   90.00
_cell.angle_gamma   90.00
#
_symmetry.space_group_name_H-M   'P 1'
#
loop_
_entity.id
_entity.type
_entity.pdbx_description
1 polymer ?
#
loop_
_entity_poly.entity_id
_entity_poly.type
_entity_poly.pdbx_seq_one_letter_code
_entity_poly.pdbx_strand_id
1 'polypeptide(L)'
;SESAEESASAADPSATVPPGESATEQEGKPEPSRGAPTKTPQAEKLPATKTEILALYTTVMNKAKSGKPGFRKVEYQELTKKDFDSGAVNWILDQAGNYMTSPEKANANPSVNQKGGDMTWFPVYNGSAGCMIAQSDADKAIQSASCTKLDNGNYKLVIKLKPETNPEPLVSYHGKMFSPLSKKDIDAELGKLTLLLRVDHYAVKYRDCTATLICNPKTNQIVSLEQIMYCDITAKGRIKVLFMDIEGGATLRNTLKITNFQY
;
A
#
# COMPACT_ATOMS: atom_id res chain seq x y z
N SER A 1 -51.04 8.07 23.79
CA SER A 1 -50.91 7.63 25.17
C SER A 1 -49.46 7.59 25.49
N GLU A 2 -48.87 8.64 26.05
CA GLU A 2 -48.74 8.93 27.49
C GLU A 2 -47.81 7.89 28.15
N SER A 3 -46.81 8.17 28.92
CA SER A 3 -46.35 9.34 29.72
C SER A 3 -44.91 8.98 30.10
N ALA A 4 -43.96 9.88 30.14
CA ALA A 4 -43.54 10.83 31.15
C ALA A 4 -43.21 10.25 32.53
N GLU A 5 -42.08 10.62 33.03
CA GLU A 5 -41.63 11.25 34.27
C GLU A 5 -40.27 10.68 34.70
N GLU A 6 -39.19 11.45 34.70
CA GLU A 6 -38.76 12.47 35.67
C GLU A 6 -38.41 11.94 37.04
N SER A 7 -37.19 12.05 37.46
CA SER A 7 -36.84 12.68 38.75
C SER A 7 -35.33 12.77 38.99
N ALA A 8 -34.95 14.00 39.28
CA ALA A 8 -33.69 14.53 39.73
C ALA A 8 -33.46 14.29 41.25
N SER A 9 -32.21 14.49 41.70
CA SER A 9 -31.79 15.14 42.95
C SER A 9 -30.34 14.79 43.26
N ALA A 10 -29.39 15.65 43.16
CA ALA A 10 -28.88 16.74 44.00
C ALA A 10 -28.46 16.30 45.40
N ALA A 11 -27.18 16.46 45.76
CA ALA A 11 -26.67 17.31 46.83
C ALA A 11 -25.19 17.01 47.17
N ASP A 12 -24.37 18.00 47.05
CA ASP A 12 -23.17 18.30 47.87
C ASP A 12 -23.61 18.71 49.27
N PRO A 13 -22.84 18.70 50.37
CA PRO A 13 -21.71 19.58 50.56
C PRO A 13 -20.56 19.16 51.53
N SER A 14 -19.38 19.78 51.27
CA SER A 14 -18.62 20.60 52.24
C SER A 14 -18.00 20.08 53.53
N ALA A 15 -16.82 20.61 53.76
CA ALA A 15 -16.09 20.94 55.00
C ALA A 15 -14.96 19.96 55.39
N THR A 16 -13.78 20.31 55.81
CA THR A 16 -13.21 21.51 56.43
C THR A 16 -11.71 21.29 56.56
N VAL A 17 -10.93 22.33 56.38
CA VAL A 17 -9.54 22.48 56.81
C VAL A 17 -9.51 22.83 58.32
N PRO A 18 -8.52 22.45 59.11
CA PRO A 18 -7.79 23.48 59.81
C PRO A 18 -6.26 23.32 59.84
N PRO A 19 -5.55 24.40 60.27
CA PRO A 19 -4.13 24.61 60.03
C PRO A 19 -3.26 24.39 61.30
N GLY A 20 -1.96 24.42 61.11
CA GLY A 20 -1.00 24.50 62.20
C GLY A 20 0.43 24.19 61.74
N GLU A 21 1.21 25.24 61.49
CA GLU A 21 2.40 25.73 62.21
C GLU A 21 3.60 24.75 62.23
N SER A 22 4.71 25.09 61.87
CA SER A 22 5.67 26.19 62.03
C SER A 22 7.10 25.63 61.95
N ALA A 23 7.88 26.24 61.12
CA ALA A 23 9.32 26.52 61.18
C ALA A 23 10.32 25.47 61.72
N THR A 24 11.33 25.16 60.92
CA THR A 24 12.71 25.45 61.28
C THR A 24 13.60 25.51 60.03
N GLU A 25 14.28 26.63 59.84
CA GLU A 25 15.40 26.83 58.89
C GLU A 25 16.58 25.95 59.26
N GLN A 26 17.16 25.29 58.22
CA GLN A 26 18.57 24.92 58.26
C GLN A 26 19.17 25.20 56.87
N GLU A 27 20.04 26.19 56.86
CA GLU A 27 20.96 26.47 55.75
C GLU A 27 21.80 25.25 55.47
N GLY A 28 21.64 24.69 54.27
CA GLY A 28 22.49 23.63 53.67
C GLY A 28 23.10 24.19 52.38
N LYS A 29 24.41 24.42 52.45
CA LYS A 29 25.37 24.77 51.40
C LYS A 29 25.05 24.11 50.06
N PRO A 30 25.06 24.80 48.89
CA PRO A 30 24.82 24.19 47.60
C PRO A 30 26.01 23.31 47.17
N GLU A 31 25.76 21.99 47.05
CA GLU A 31 26.62 21.09 46.33
C GLU A 31 26.54 21.37 44.83
N PRO A 32 27.69 21.28 44.09
CA PRO A 32 27.67 21.45 42.65
C PRO A 32 26.94 20.31 41.99
N SER A 33 25.77 20.63 41.36
CA SER A 33 24.98 19.75 40.55
C SER A 33 25.89 19.06 39.50
N ARG A 34 26.15 17.76 39.68
CA ARG A 34 26.71 16.90 38.63
C ARG A 34 25.77 16.94 37.45
N GLY A 35 26.20 17.59 36.37
CA GLY A 35 25.48 17.60 35.09
C GLY A 35 25.09 16.20 34.70
N ALA A 36 23.79 16.01 34.50
CA ALA A 36 23.27 14.79 33.92
C ALA A 36 23.99 14.51 32.59
N PRO A 37 24.33 13.25 32.27
CA PRO A 37 25.01 12.95 31.03
C PRO A 37 24.06 13.36 29.88
N THR A 38 24.48 14.36 29.12
CA THR A 38 23.86 14.75 27.87
C THR A 38 23.90 13.51 26.97
N LYS A 39 22.77 12.85 26.74
CA LYS A 39 22.68 11.76 25.78
C LYS A 39 23.07 12.33 24.42
N THR A 40 24.27 12.00 23.97
CA THR A 40 24.73 12.25 22.60
C THR A 40 23.61 11.73 21.67
N PRO A 41 23.16 12.52 20.70
CA PRO A 41 22.18 12.05 19.75
C PRO A 41 22.76 10.82 19.04
N GLN A 42 22.18 9.66 19.33
CA GLN A 42 22.59 8.44 18.66
C GLN A 42 22.26 8.63 17.18
N ALA A 43 23.26 8.58 16.31
CA ALA A 43 23.07 8.72 14.88
C ALA A 43 21.99 7.74 14.44
N GLU A 44 20.90 8.27 13.88
CA GLU A 44 19.72 7.52 13.46
C GLU A 44 20.15 6.54 12.36
N LYS A 45 20.27 5.25 12.71
CA LYS A 45 20.73 4.20 11.79
C LYS A 45 19.66 3.96 10.74
N LEU A 46 19.98 4.21 9.47
CA LEU A 46 19.10 3.89 8.35
C LEU A 46 18.88 2.37 8.23
N PRO A 47 17.66 1.91 7.94
CA PRO A 47 17.41 0.52 7.56
C PRO A 47 18.31 0.14 6.38
N ALA A 48 19.05 -0.97 6.52
CA ALA A 48 20.05 -1.39 5.54
C ALA A 48 19.77 -2.78 4.95
N THR A 49 19.06 -3.64 5.68
CA THR A 49 18.70 -4.99 5.23
C THR A 49 17.28 -5.03 4.65
N LYS A 50 17.00 -6.03 3.81
CA LYS A 50 15.63 -6.26 3.29
C LYS A 50 14.60 -6.36 4.41
N THR A 51 14.95 -7.05 5.51
CA THR A 51 14.08 -7.22 6.67
C THR A 51 13.80 -5.89 7.38
N GLU A 52 14.85 -5.07 7.63
CA GLU A 52 14.68 -3.76 8.27
C GLU A 52 13.85 -2.80 7.39
N ILE A 53 14.09 -2.80 6.06
CA ILE A 53 13.36 -1.98 5.10
C ILE A 53 11.90 -2.42 5.01
N LEU A 54 11.64 -3.73 4.93
CA LEU A 54 10.28 -4.27 4.93
C LEU A 54 9.55 -3.95 6.23
N ALA A 55 10.24 -4.02 7.38
CA ALA A 55 9.67 -3.69 8.69
C ALA A 55 9.21 -2.23 8.75
N LEU A 56 10.05 -1.30 8.29
CA LEU A 56 9.69 0.12 8.22
C LEU A 56 8.54 0.36 7.24
N TYR A 57 8.62 -0.22 6.03
CA TYR A 57 7.55 -0.13 5.03
C TYR A 57 6.22 -0.61 5.62
N THR A 58 6.21 -1.79 6.23
CA THR A 58 5.00 -2.38 6.85
C THR A 58 4.44 -1.48 7.95
N THR A 59 5.30 -0.95 8.82
CA THR A 59 4.90 -0.04 9.90
C THR A 59 4.20 1.21 9.36
N VAL A 60 4.81 1.85 8.36
CA VAL A 60 4.29 3.07 7.73
C VAL A 60 2.97 2.80 7.00
N MET A 61 2.90 1.73 6.22
CA MET A 61 1.71 1.36 5.46
C MET A 61 0.54 0.98 6.37
N ASN A 62 0.80 0.22 7.43
CA ASN A 62 -0.23 -0.17 8.39
C ASN A 62 -0.74 1.02 9.19
N LYS A 63 0.15 1.95 9.57
CA LYS A 63 -0.25 3.20 10.21
C LYS A 63 -1.17 4.03 9.32
N ALA A 64 -0.86 4.16 8.03
CA ALA A 64 -1.71 4.86 7.09
C ALA A 64 -3.07 4.16 6.95
N LYS A 65 -3.10 2.83 6.79
CA LYS A 65 -4.35 2.08 6.68
C LYS A 65 -5.25 2.25 7.90
N SER A 66 -4.71 2.16 9.11
CA SER A 66 -5.48 2.32 10.35
C SER A 66 -5.86 3.78 10.62
N GLY A 67 -4.99 4.73 10.27
CA GLY A 67 -5.19 6.16 10.51
C GLY A 67 -6.11 6.83 9.50
N LYS A 68 -6.44 6.17 8.39
CA LYS A 68 -7.36 6.64 7.34
C LYS A 68 -7.09 8.10 6.91
N PRO A 69 -5.86 8.46 6.47
CA PRO A 69 -5.59 9.81 5.99
C PRO A 69 -6.38 10.12 4.72
N GLY A 70 -6.61 11.40 4.47
CA GLY A 70 -7.03 11.86 3.16
C GLY A 70 -5.84 11.81 2.18
N PHE A 71 -6.08 11.61 0.89
CA PHE A 71 -5.04 11.63 -0.15
C PHE A 71 -5.61 11.73 -1.56
N ARG A 72 -4.73 11.99 -2.51
CA ARG A 72 -4.99 11.98 -3.95
C ARG A 72 -4.42 10.69 -4.56
N LYS A 73 -5.23 9.96 -5.33
CA LYS A 73 -4.85 8.73 -6.03
C LYS A 73 -4.91 8.93 -7.54
N VAL A 74 -3.85 8.53 -8.22
CA VAL A 74 -3.77 8.38 -9.68
C VAL A 74 -3.45 6.92 -9.97
N GLU A 75 -4.25 6.28 -10.81
CA GLU A 75 -4.04 4.88 -11.22
C GLU A 75 -4.31 4.75 -12.71
N TYR A 76 -3.39 4.08 -13.42
CA TYR A 76 -3.52 3.84 -14.85
C TYR A 76 -2.81 2.57 -15.27
N GLN A 77 -3.21 2.09 -16.45
CA GLN A 77 -2.67 0.89 -17.07
C GLN A 77 -2.23 1.20 -18.50
N GLU A 78 -1.12 0.57 -18.90
CA GLU A 78 -0.55 0.73 -20.23
C GLU A 78 -0.27 -0.66 -20.82
N LEU A 79 -0.71 -0.87 -22.05
CA LEU A 79 -0.30 -2.03 -22.83
C LEU A 79 1.07 -1.73 -23.45
N THR A 80 2.13 -2.28 -22.89
CA THR A 80 3.52 -1.96 -23.27
C THR A 80 4.08 -2.89 -24.34
N LYS A 81 3.50 -4.10 -24.48
CA LYS A 81 3.89 -5.08 -25.50
C LYS A 81 2.68 -5.89 -25.95
N LYS A 82 2.62 -6.21 -27.24
CA LYS A 82 1.73 -7.18 -27.89
C LYS A 82 2.59 -8.11 -28.73
N ASP A 83 2.38 -9.41 -28.59
CA ASP A 83 3.22 -10.41 -29.25
C ASP A 83 2.38 -11.68 -29.48
N PHE A 84 1.21 -11.51 -30.10
CA PHE A 84 0.41 -12.62 -30.58
C PHE A 84 0.72 -12.89 -32.06
N ASP A 85 0.72 -14.14 -32.45
CA ASP A 85 0.92 -14.61 -33.83
C ASP A 85 -0.23 -14.20 -34.78
N SER A 86 -1.31 -13.68 -34.23
CA SER A 86 -2.49 -13.26 -34.95
C SER A 86 -2.67 -11.73 -34.98
N GLY A 87 -2.69 -11.14 -36.17
CA GLY A 87 -3.02 -9.72 -36.36
C GLY A 87 -4.41 -9.37 -35.86
N ALA A 88 -5.38 -10.29 -35.94
CA ALA A 88 -6.73 -10.08 -35.42
C ALA A 88 -6.74 -9.96 -33.88
N VAL A 89 -5.97 -10.78 -33.18
CA VAL A 89 -5.83 -10.69 -31.71
C VAL A 89 -5.12 -9.41 -31.31
N ASN A 90 -4.04 -9.05 -32.00
CA ASN A 90 -3.33 -7.79 -31.75
C ASN A 90 -4.23 -6.57 -31.95
N TRP A 91 -5.10 -6.61 -32.99
CA TRP A 91 -6.10 -5.55 -33.20
C TRP A 91 -7.13 -5.51 -32.05
N ILE A 92 -7.64 -6.65 -31.56
CA ILE A 92 -8.54 -6.70 -30.38
C ILE A 92 -7.87 -6.11 -29.16
N LEU A 93 -6.59 -6.39 -28.92
CA LEU A 93 -5.83 -5.81 -27.81
C LEU A 93 -5.66 -4.28 -27.96
N ASP A 94 -5.50 -3.79 -29.19
CA ASP A 94 -5.48 -2.34 -29.44
C ASP A 94 -6.83 -1.69 -29.07
N GLN A 95 -7.93 -2.34 -29.44
CA GLN A 95 -9.27 -1.85 -29.03
C GLN A 95 -9.41 -1.91 -27.51
N ALA A 96 -9.01 -2.99 -26.85
CA ALA A 96 -9.02 -3.10 -25.40
C ALA A 96 -8.17 -1.99 -24.74
N GLY A 97 -7.00 -1.67 -25.30
CA GLY A 97 -6.14 -0.59 -24.83
C GLY A 97 -6.85 0.79 -24.83
N ASN A 98 -7.78 1.03 -25.76
CA ASN A 98 -8.55 2.27 -25.79
C ASN A 98 -9.52 2.44 -24.62
N TYR A 99 -9.90 1.35 -23.93
CA TYR A 99 -10.71 1.36 -22.71
C TYR A 99 -9.87 1.49 -21.44
N MET A 100 -8.55 1.36 -21.53
CA MET A 100 -7.66 1.56 -20.39
C MET A 100 -7.57 3.06 -20.08
N THR A 101 -7.43 3.37 -18.80
CA THR A 101 -7.20 4.75 -18.39
C THR A 101 -5.76 5.13 -18.75
N SER A 102 -5.59 6.11 -19.68
CA SER A 102 -4.26 6.59 -20.04
C SER A 102 -3.64 7.41 -18.90
N PRO A 103 -2.29 7.56 -18.86
CA PRO A 103 -1.62 8.41 -17.88
C PRO A 103 -2.17 9.84 -17.85
N GLU A 104 -2.47 10.43 -19.02
CA GLU A 104 -2.99 11.79 -19.15
C GLU A 104 -4.37 11.91 -18.51
N LYS A 105 -5.29 10.99 -18.83
CA LYS A 105 -6.64 10.96 -18.27
C LYS A 105 -6.61 10.74 -16.75
N ALA A 106 -5.77 9.84 -16.27
CA ALA A 106 -5.63 9.56 -14.84
C ALA A 106 -5.09 10.77 -14.08
N ASN A 107 -4.08 11.44 -14.62
CA ASN A 107 -3.50 12.63 -13.99
C ASN A 107 -4.45 13.84 -14.01
N ALA A 108 -5.27 13.98 -15.08
CA ALA A 108 -6.28 15.02 -15.17
C ALA A 108 -7.46 14.79 -14.19
N ASN A 109 -7.80 13.52 -13.90
CA ASN A 109 -8.94 13.13 -13.09
C ASN A 109 -8.54 12.21 -11.93
N PRO A 110 -7.74 12.68 -10.97
CA PRO A 110 -7.35 11.88 -9.82
C PRO A 110 -8.55 11.62 -8.92
N SER A 111 -8.62 10.43 -8.35
CA SER A 111 -9.57 10.19 -7.27
C SER A 111 -9.04 10.75 -5.95
N VAL A 112 -9.96 11.25 -5.11
CA VAL A 112 -9.64 11.81 -3.80
C VAL A 112 -10.28 10.93 -2.74
N ASN A 113 -9.46 10.45 -1.80
CA ASN A 113 -9.95 9.81 -0.59
C ASN A 113 -10.01 10.85 0.53
N GLN A 114 -11.18 11.02 1.12
CA GLN A 114 -11.34 11.94 2.24
C GLN A 114 -10.74 11.31 3.51
N LYS A 115 -10.24 12.14 4.43
CA LYS A 115 -9.79 11.67 5.76
C LYS A 115 -10.94 10.94 6.46
N GLY A 116 -10.64 9.77 7.03
CA GLY A 116 -11.62 8.86 7.61
C GLY A 116 -12.36 7.98 6.59
N GLY A 117 -12.09 8.14 5.29
CA GLY A 117 -12.72 7.38 4.21
C GLY A 117 -12.38 5.89 4.20
N ASP A 118 -12.95 5.18 3.24
CA ASP A 118 -12.73 3.74 3.07
C ASP A 118 -11.28 3.43 2.65
N MET A 119 -10.66 2.49 3.35
CA MET A 119 -9.31 1.99 3.08
C MET A 119 -9.29 0.51 2.68
N THR A 120 -10.43 -0.06 2.31
CA THR A 120 -10.55 -1.48 1.92
C THR A 120 -9.59 -1.84 0.79
N TRP A 121 -9.42 -0.94 -0.16
CA TRP A 121 -8.55 -1.12 -1.32
C TRP A 121 -7.08 -0.73 -1.08
N PHE A 122 -6.74 -0.08 0.05
CA PHE A 122 -5.42 0.56 0.26
C PHE A 122 -4.38 -0.36 0.88
N PRO A 123 -3.20 -0.46 0.24
CA PRO A 123 -2.97 -0.48 -1.19
C PRO A 123 -3.31 -1.87 -1.74
N VAL A 124 -3.62 -2.80 -0.83
CA VAL A 124 -3.99 -4.19 -1.11
C VAL A 124 -5.49 -4.33 -0.91
N TYR A 125 -6.20 -4.66 -1.99
CA TYR A 125 -7.65 -4.84 -1.96
C TYR A 125 -8.06 -5.94 -0.99
N ASN A 126 -9.00 -5.63 -0.09
CA ASN A 126 -9.46 -6.49 1.00
C ASN A 126 -8.34 -6.96 1.96
N GLY A 127 -7.15 -6.36 1.91
CA GLY A 127 -6.08 -6.68 2.85
C GLY A 127 -6.41 -6.24 4.28
N SER A 128 -6.10 -7.07 5.27
CA SER A 128 -6.23 -6.72 6.69
C SER A 128 -5.24 -5.64 7.11
N ALA A 129 -4.15 -5.47 6.36
CA ALA A 129 -3.06 -4.54 6.61
C ALA A 129 -2.60 -3.87 5.30
N GLY A 130 -1.82 -2.80 5.41
CA GLY A 130 -1.24 -2.11 4.26
C GLY A 130 -0.11 -2.89 3.58
N CYS A 131 0.56 -3.78 4.31
CA CYS A 131 1.48 -4.80 3.82
C CYS A 131 1.38 -6.02 4.72
N MET A 132 1.27 -7.21 4.13
CA MET A 132 1.07 -8.48 4.85
C MET A 132 2.23 -9.46 4.66
N ILE A 133 3.34 -9.05 4.03
CA ILE A 133 4.54 -9.89 3.93
C ILE A 133 5.18 -9.97 5.33
N ALA A 134 5.38 -11.20 5.83
CA ALA A 134 6.08 -11.41 7.09
C ALA A 134 7.56 -11.02 6.96
N GLN A 135 8.14 -10.45 8.00
CA GLN A 135 9.57 -10.07 8.00
C GLN A 135 10.49 -11.27 7.78
N SER A 136 10.13 -12.44 8.28
CA SER A 136 10.84 -13.71 8.04
C SER A 136 10.87 -14.14 6.58
N ASP A 137 9.98 -13.61 5.75
CA ASP A 137 9.91 -13.90 4.33
C ASP A 137 10.59 -12.84 3.45
N ALA A 138 11.23 -11.83 4.06
CA ALA A 138 11.86 -10.75 3.30
C ALA A 138 12.80 -11.25 2.20
N ASP A 139 13.68 -12.19 2.52
CA ASP A 139 14.63 -12.75 1.53
C ASP A 139 13.96 -13.64 0.48
N LYS A 140 12.82 -14.27 0.79
CA LYS A 140 12.05 -15.07 -0.15
C LYS A 140 11.30 -14.18 -1.13
N ALA A 141 10.65 -13.11 -0.63
CA ALA A 141 9.76 -12.23 -1.38
C ALA A 141 10.53 -11.14 -2.16
N ILE A 142 11.57 -10.57 -1.56
CA ILE A 142 12.21 -9.35 -2.05
C ILE A 142 13.44 -9.69 -2.90
N GLN A 143 13.46 -9.17 -4.13
CA GLN A 143 14.62 -9.21 -5.01
C GLN A 143 15.66 -8.19 -4.55
N SER A 144 15.27 -6.94 -4.37
CA SER A 144 16.12 -5.86 -3.88
C SER A 144 15.32 -4.86 -3.03
N ALA A 145 16.00 -4.27 -2.07
CA ALA A 145 15.44 -3.19 -1.26
C ALA A 145 16.53 -2.15 -0.96
N SER A 146 16.13 -0.88 -0.89
CA SER A 146 17.00 0.21 -0.49
C SER A 146 16.24 1.23 0.34
N CYS A 147 16.97 1.90 1.24
CA CYS A 147 16.48 3.03 2.01
C CYS A 147 17.49 4.16 1.92
N THR A 148 17.06 5.35 1.54
CA THR A 148 17.89 6.56 1.45
C THR A 148 17.25 7.70 2.23
N LYS A 149 18.07 8.48 2.93
CA LYS A 149 17.64 9.72 3.58
C LYS A 149 17.68 10.84 2.55
N LEU A 150 16.56 11.57 2.42
CA LEU A 150 16.44 12.74 1.56
C LEU A 150 16.88 14.00 2.32
N ASP A 151 17.22 15.08 1.59
CA ASP A 151 17.68 16.35 2.15
C ASP A 151 16.70 16.97 3.15
N ASN A 152 15.39 16.74 2.94
CA ASN A 152 14.33 17.19 3.86
C ASN A 152 14.12 16.29 5.08
N GLY A 153 15.00 15.31 5.29
CA GLY A 153 14.96 14.37 6.42
C GLY A 153 14.00 13.21 6.28
N ASN A 154 13.18 13.14 5.21
CA ASN A 154 12.34 11.99 4.92
C ASN A 154 13.18 10.80 4.45
N TYR A 155 12.60 9.60 4.54
CA TYR A 155 13.18 8.39 4.00
C TYR A 155 12.47 8.00 2.70
N LYS A 156 13.27 7.59 1.71
CA LYS A 156 12.80 6.96 0.47
C LYS A 156 13.15 5.48 0.52
N LEU A 157 12.12 4.64 0.57
CA LEU A 157 12.24 3.18 0.51
C LEU A 157 11.87 2.74 -0.90
N VAL A 158 12.66 1.85 -1.47
CA VAL A 158 12.35 1.20 -2.75
C VAL A 158 12.43 -0.30 -2.52
N ILE A 159 11.33 -1.02 -2.75
CA ILE A 159 11.24 -2.47 -2.61
C ILE A 159 10.81 -3.05 -3.94
N LYS A 160 11.60 -3.97 -4.49
CA LYS A 160 11.30 -4.75 -5.69
C LYS A 160 11.07 -6.20 -5.29
N LEU A 161 9.92 -6.78 -5.66
CA LEU A 161 9.62 -8.19 -5.43
C LEU A 161 10.26 -9.08 -6.48
N LYS A 162 10.52 -10.34 -6.11
CA LYS A 162 10.89 -11.41 -7.04
C LYS A 162 9.69 -11.72 -7.93
N PRO A 163 9.91 -12.15 -9.19
CA PRO A 163 8.81 -12.55 -10.08
C PRO A 163 7.96 -13.68 -9.50
N GLU A 164 6.63 -13.60 -9.70
CA GLU A 164 5.67 -14.66 -9.38
C GLU A 164 4.77 -14.93 -10.59
N THR A 165 4.38 -16.20 -10.79
CA THR A 165 3.42 -16.60 -11.83
C THR A 165 2.11 -16.95 -11.17
N ASN A 166 0.99 -16.43 -11.71
CA ASN A 166 -0.36 -16.58 -11.21
C ASN A 166 -0.47 -16.26 -9.71
N PRO A 167 -0.03 -15.06 -9.26
CA PRO A 167 -0.11 -14.71 -7.85
C PRO A 167 -1.55 -14.67 -7.37
N GLU A 168 -1.79 -15.23 -6.18
CA GLU A 168 -3.09 -15.20 -5.53
C GLU A 168 -3.22 -13.97 -4.61
N PRO A 169 -4.31 -13.19 -4.73
CA PRO A 169 -4.58 -12.07 -3.83
C PRO A 169 -4.53 -12.49 -2.36
N LEU A 170 -3.90 -11.70 -1.52
CA LEU A 170 -3.74 -11.88 -0.07
C LEU A 170 -2.88 -13.08 0.35
N VAL A 171 -2.51 -13.98 -0.56
CA VAL A 171 -1.78 -15.23 -0.27
C VAL A 171 -0.33 -15.17 -0.73
N SER A 172 -0.11 -14.87 -2.02
CA SER A 172 1.23 -14.74 -2.60
C SER A 172 1.94 -13.46 -2.12
N TYR A 173 3.23 -13.33 -2.36
CA TYR A 173 3.96 -12.12 -1.97
C TYR A 173 3.46 -10.88 -2.72
N HIS A 174 3.15 -11.00 -4.02
CA HIS A 174 2.49 -9.92 -4.75
C HIS A 174 1.11 -9.62 -4.17
N GLY A 175 0.32 -10.62 -3.87
CA GLY A 175 -1.00 -10.47 -3.26
C GLY A 175 -0.99 -9.86 -1.85
N LYS A 176 0.15 -9.91 -1.14
CA LYS A 176 0.33 -9.35 0.21
C LYS A 176 0.85 -7.91 0.21
N MET A 177 1.29 -7.38 -0.91
CA MET A 177 1.89 -6.03 -1.00
C MET A 177 1.28 -5.18 -2.12
N PHE A 178 0.74 -5.82 -3.15
CA PHE A 178 0.09 -5.23 -4.31
C PHE A 178 -1.32 -5.81 -4.48
N SER A 179 -2.04 -5.37 -5.51
CA SER A 179 -3.33 -5.94 -5.91
C SER A 179 -3.22 -6.55 -7.31
N PRO A 180 -2.62 -7.74 -7.44
CA PRO A 180 -2.52 -8.42 -8.73
C PRO A 180 -3.91 -8.89 -9.21
N LEU A 181 -4.04 -9.09 -10.52
CA LEU A 181 -5.21 -9.75 -11.09
C LEU A 181 -5.30 -11.19 -10.56
N SER A 182 -6.48 -11.55 -10.06
CA SER A 182 -6.75 -12.91 -9.61
C SER A 182 -6.95 -13.84 -10.79
N LYS A 183 -6.32 -15.03 -10.76
CA LYS A 183 -6.61 -16.07 -11.75
C LYS A 183 -8.10 -16.41 -11.78
N LYS A 184 -8.76 -16.44 -10.63
CA LYS A 184 -10.19 -16.71 -10.50
C LYS A 184 -11.04 -15.69 -11.24
N ASP A 185 -10.70 -14.40 -11.16
CA ASP A 185 -11.43 -13.34 -11.84
C ASP A 185 -11.21 -13.42 -13.36
N ILE A 186 -9.98 -13.71 -13.78
CA ILE A 186 -9.67 -13.95 -15.20
C ILE A 186 -10.46 -15.15 -15.73
N ASP A 187 -10.48 -16.28 -15.01
CA ASP A 187 -11.25 -17.47 -15.39
C ASP A 187 -12.74 -17.17 -15.52
N ALA A 188 -13.28 -16.34 -14.60
CA ALA A 188 -14.69 -15.92 -14.66
C ALA A 188 -15.00 -15.07 -15.90
N GLU A 189 -14.11 -14.15 -16.29
CA GLU A 189 -14.25 -13.34 -17.50
C GLU A 189 -14.10 -14.20 -18.77
N LEU A 190 -13.11 -15.08 -18.81
CA LEU A 190 -12.92 -16.01 -19.92
C LEU A 190 -14.14 -16.96 -20.07
N GLY A 191 -14.75 -17.37 -18.96
CA GLY A 191 -15.98 -18.17 -18.93
C GLY A 191 -17.14 -17.52 -19.68
N LYS A 192 -17.24 -16.19 -19.67
CA LYS A 192 -18.26 -15.44 -20.43
C LYS A 192 -18.02 -15.47 -21.95
N LEU A 193 -16.78 -15.71 -22.36
CA LEU A 193 -16.37 -15.69 -23.77
C LEU A 193 -16.32 -17.08 -24.42
N THR A 194 -16.74 -18.14 -23.73
CA THR A 194 -16.61 -19.54 -24.18
C THR A 194 -17.29 -19.84 -25.53
N LEU A 195 -18.29 -19.09 -25.94
CA LEU A 195 -18.90 -19.22 -27.27
C LEU A 195 -17.98 -18.72 -28.39
N LEU A 196 -17.14 -17.73 -28.11
CA LEU A 196 -16.28 -17.05 -29.10
C LEU A 196 -14.83 -17.53 -29.03
N LEU A 197 -14.36 -17.81 -27.82
CA LEU A 197 -12.97 -18.11 -27.53
C LEU A 197 -12.86 -19.40 -26.70
N ARG A 198 -11.94 -20.27 -27.10
CA ARG A 198 -11.44 -21.36 -26.28
C ARG A 198 -10.01 -21.02 -25.85
N VAL A 199 -9.78 -20.91 -24.55
CA VAL A 199 -8.45 -20.76 -23.99
C VAL A 199 -8.00 -22.14 -23.47
N ASP A 200 -6.95 -22.68 -24.05
CA ASP A 200 -6.41 -23.98 -23.66
C ASP A 200 -5.46 -23.83 -22.48
N HIS A 201 -4.66 -22.75 -22.50
CA HIS A 201 -3.72 -22.43 -21.44
C HIS A 201 -3.48 -20.92 -21.40
N TYR A 202 -3.33 -20.37 -20.19
CA TYR A 202 -2.78 -19.04 -20.00
C TYR A 202 -1.99 -18.96 -18.68
N ALA A 203 -1.07 -18.00 -18.63
CA ALA A 203 -0.32 -17.68 -17.42
C ALA A 203 -0.17 -16.15 -17.30
N VAL A 204 -0.16 -15.69 -16.06
CA VAL A 204 0.03 -14.29 -15.71
C VAL A 204 1.27 -14.20 -14.84
N LYS A 205 2.36 -13.63 -15.37
CA LYS A 205 3.63 -13.48 -14.66
C LYS A 205 3.84 -12.03 -14.29
N TYR A 206 3.91 -11.77 -13.00
CA TYR A 206 4.29 -10.47 -12.46
C TYR A 206 5.80 -10.41 -12.32
N ARG A 207 6.42 -9.33 -12.82
CA ARG A 207 7.85 -9.04 -12.75
C ARG A 207 8.09 -7.55 -12.56
N ASP A 208 9.28 -7.21 -12.11
CA ASP A 208 9.70 -5.81 -11.92
C ASP A 208 8.71 -4.98 -11.08
N CYS A 209 7.94 -5.67 -10.22
CA CYS A 209 6.98 -5.02 -9.34
C CYS A 209 7.71 -4.29 -8.23
N THR A 210 7.56 -2.97 -8.22
CA THR A 210 8.32 -2.07 -7.35
C THR A 210 7.37 -1.16 -6.57
N ALA A 211 7.60 -1.05 -5.27
CA ALA A 211 6.97 -0.04 -4.42
C ALA A 211 8.02 0.98 -3.99
N THR A 212 7.76 2.25 -4.27
CA THR A 212 8.55 3.40 -3.81
C THR A 212 7.73 4.17 -2.80
N LEU A 213 8.19 4.20 -1.56
CA LEU A 213 7.55 4.89 -0.45
C LEU A 213 8.45 6.03 0.04
N ILE A 214 7.92 7.25 0.09
CA ILE A 214 8.54 8.35 0.82
C ILE A 214 7.76 8.54 2.11
N CYS A 215 8.45 8.53 3.24
CA CYS A 215 7.82 8.69 4.56
C CYS A 215 8.65 9.58 5.50
N ASN A 216 7.96 10.16 6.47
CA ASN A 216 8.61 10.82 7.60
C ASN A 216 8.97 9.76 8.65
N PRO A 217 10.28 9.51 8.92
CA PRO A 217 10.69 8.45 9.84
C PRO A 217 10.31 8.72 11.30
N LYS A 218 10.14 9.98 11.69
CA LYS A 218 9.79 10.36 13.07
C LYS A 218 8.31 10.09 13.37
N THR A 219 7.45 10.32 12.39
CA THR A 219 5.99 10.17 12.54
C THR A 219 5.48 8.89 11.92
N ASN A 220 6.27 8.17 11.12
CA ASN A 220 5.83 7.04 10.30
C ASN A 220 4.61 7.39 9.41
N GLN A 221 4.58 8.62 8.89
CA GLN A 221 3.54 9.08 7.99
C GLN A 221 4.03 9.02 6.55
N ILE A 222 3.16 8.58 5.63
CA ILE A 222 3.45 8.57 4.21
C ILE A 222 3.45 10.00 3.66
N VAL A 223 4.44 10.33 2.86
CA VAL A 223 4.48 11.55 2.04
C VAL A 223 3.99 11.24 0.63
N SER A 224 4.49 10.13 0.05
CA SER A 224 4.02 9.62 -1.24
C SER A 224 4.25 8.11 -1.34
N LEU A 225 3.42 7.45 -2.13
CA LEU A 225 3.54 6.05 -2.50
C LEU A 225 3.41 5.94 -4.02
N GLU A 226 4.33 5.24 -4.65
CA GLU A 226 4.21 4.79 -6.04
C GLU A 226 4.39 3.28 -6.09
N GLN A 227 3.47 2.60 -6.77
CA GLN A 227 3.58 1.17 -7.06
C GLN A 227 3.52 0.97 -8.57
N ILE A 228 4.47 0.22 -9.10
CA ILE A 228 4.54 -0.15 -10.52
C ILE A 228 4.56 -1.67 -10.58
N MET A 229 3.69 -2.26 -11.39
CA MET A 229 3.65 -3.68 -11.67
C MET A 229 3.72 -3.93 -13.17
N TYR A 230 4.62 -4.81 -13.60
CA TYR A 230 4.59 -5.38 -14.94
C TYR A 230 3.97 -6.77 -14.88
N CYS A 231 3.00 -6.98 -15.75
CA CYS A 231 2.22 -8.21 -15.85
C CYS A 231 2.35 -8.75 -17.28
N ASP A 232 3.12 -9.83 -17.45
CA ASP A 232 3.21 -10.54 -18.71
C ASP A 232 2.11 -11.60 -18.74
N ILE A 233 1.20 -11.48 -19.69
CA ILE A 233 0.13 -12.44 -19.95
C ILE A 233 0.54 -13.26 -21.16
N THR A 234 0.60 -14.57 -21.03
CA THR A 234 0.76 -15.51 -22.14
C THR A 234 -0.49 -16.36 -22.28
N ALA A 235 -0.94 -16.59 -23.50
CA ALA A 235 -2.13 -17.38 -23.76
C ALA A 235 -1.97 -18.24 -25.03
N LYS A 236 -2.60 -19.43 -24.98
CA LYS A 236 -2.80 -20.31 -26.13
C LYS A 236 -4.24 -20.74 -26.17
N GLY A 237 -4.84 -20.75 -27.37
CA GLY A 237 -6.24 -21.07 -27.50
C GLY A 237 -6.72 -21.01 -28.94
N ARG A 238 -8.05 -20.86 -29.13
CA ARG A 238 -8.68 -20.79 -30.44
C ARG A 238 -9.82 -19.78 -30.46
N ILE A 239 -9.85 -18.95 -31.48
CA ILE A 239 -11.01 -18.11 -31.82
C ILE A 239 -11.97 -18.99 -32.61
N LYS A 240 -13.09 -19.39 -32.00
CA LYS A 240 -14.01 -20.39 -32.57
C LYS A 240 -14.69 -19.91 -33.85
N VAL A 241 -15.13 -18.65 -33.84
CA VAL A 241 -15.84 -18.05 -35.00
C VAL A 241 -14.97 -17.90 -36.24
N LEU A 242 -13.66 -17.81 -36.08
CA LEU A 242 -12.68 -17.69 -37.15
C LEU A 242 -11.96 -19.02 -37.43
N PHE A 243 -12.20 -20.07 -36.64
CA PHE A 243 -11.48 -21.35 -36.66
C PHE A 243 -9.96 -21.19 -36.61
N MET A 244 -9.48 -20.17 -35.91
CA MET A 244 -8.08 -19.78 -35.88
C MET A 244 -7.46 -20.05 -34.50
N ASP A 245 -6.37 -20.81 -34.49
CA ASP A 245 -5.58 -20.99 -33.29
C ASP A 245 -4.77 -19.72 -33.02
N ILE A 246 -4.53 -19.42 -31.75
CA ILE A 246 -3.80 -18.26 -31.30
C ILE A 246 -2.76 -18.68 -30.26
N GLU A 247 -1.57 -18.12 -30.35
CA GLU A 247 -0.53 -18.26 -29.34
C GLU A 247 0.22 -16.92 -29.23
N GLY A 248 0.62 -16.55 -28.02
CA GLY A 248 1.38 -15.32 -27.82
C GLY A 248 1.12 -14.69 -26.45
N GLY A 249 1.40 -13.40 -26.37
CA GLY A 249 1.28 -12.69 -25.11
C GLY A 249 1.15 -11.18 -25.23
N ALA A 250 0.92 -10.56 -24.06
CA ALA A 250 0.90 -9.13 -23.91
C ALA A 250 1.55 -8.74 -22.58
N THR A 251 2.12 -7.55 -22.50
CA THR A 251 2.63 -6.97 -21.26
C THR A 251 1.81 -5.75 -20.89
N LEU A 252 1.24 -5.78 -19.69
CA LEU A 252 0.60 -4.63 -19.06
C LEU A 252 1.55 -4.03 -18.03
N ARG A 253 1.56 -2.71 -17.96
CA ARG A 253 2.14 -1.95 -16.87
C ARG A 253 1.03 -1.27 -16.08
N ASN A 254 0.90 -1.58 -14.82
CA ASN A 254 0.00 -0.88 -13.89
C ASN A 254 0.82 0.09 -13.05
N THR A 255 0.35 1.32 -12.92
CA THR A 255 0.97 2.35 -12.08
C THR A 255 -0.07 2.93 -11.14
N LEU A 256 0.22 2.87 -9.85
CA LEU A 256 -0.54 3.50 -8.76
C LEU A 256 0.34 4.58 -8.12
N LYS A 257 -0.17 5.82 -8.02
CA LYS A 257 0.47 6.93 -7.31
C LYS A 257 -0.49 7.52 -6.30
N ILE A 258 -0.02 7.65 -5.07
CA ILE A 258 -0.78 8.24 -3.97
C ILE A 258 0.06 9.36 -3.35
N THR A 259 -0.52 10.55 -3.30
CA THR A 259 0.15 11.78 -2.88
C THR A 259 -0.80 12.65 -2.04
N ASN A 260 -0.29 13.77 -1.53
CA ASN A 260 -1.08 14.77 -0.80
C ASN A 260 -1.81 14.16 0.41
N PHE A 261 -1.08 13.37 1.20
CA PHE A 261 -1.61 12.76 2.43
C PHE A 261 -1.96 13.85 3.46
N GLN A 262 -3.17 13.74 4.06
CA GLN A 262 -3.73 14.61 5.10
C GLN A 262 -4.06 13.76 6.33
N TYR A 263 -3.23 13.87 7.36
CA TYR A 263 -3.33 13.09 8.60
C TYR A 263 -4.19 13.75 9.66
#